data_0b280cc25da6360daf827ebff3e68126
#
_entry.id   0b280cc25da6360daf827ebff3e68126
#
_cell.length_a   1.000
_cell.length_b   1.000
_cell.length_c   1.000
_cell.angle_alpha   90.00
_cell.angle_beta   90.00
_cell.angle_gamma   90.00
#
_symmetry.space_group_name_H-M   'P 1'
#
loop_
_entity.id
_entity.type
_entity.pdbx_description
1 polymer ?
#
loop_
_entity_poly.entity_id
_entity_poly.type
_entity_poly.pdbx_seq_one_letter_code
_entity_poly.pdbx_strand_id
1 'polypeptide(L)'
;MAARLKSWLDKPDITLIDPSDRQFYQPGFTLIASGVYQPDDVWRKQEDCIPNDIKWIKDSVAAVDPVWNQVTTKNNGKIAYDFLVLTPGIQINWEKVEGITQATLGQGNAHSIYDFEGAQKTWKAIQEFSKTGGRGIYTDTYTKHKCGGAPKKICLLTEHYTRKQGTRETVDLNFYTASKELYDVPFFTP
;
A
#
# COMPACT_ATOMS: atom_id res chain seq x y z
N MET A 1 8.05 -3.19 14.30
CA MET A 1 8.21 -4.34 15.22
C MET A 1 9.61 -4.38 15.81
N ALA A 2 10.68 -4.43 15.04
CA ALA A 2 12.07 -4.53 15.52
C ALA A 2 12.43 -3.48 16.61
N ALA A 3 12.13 -2.20 16.40
CA ALA A 3 12.36 -1.14 17.38
C ALA A 3 11.64 -1.39 18.74
N ARG A 4 10.42 -1.95 18.69
CA ARG A 4 9.69 -2.31 19.93
C ARG A 4 10.33 -3.50 20.63
N LEU A 5 10.70 -4.54 19.91
CA LEU A 5 11.40 -5.70 20.48
C LEU A 5 12.69 -5.26 21.16
N LYS A 6 13.46 -4.39 20.48
CA LYS A 6 14.68 -3.81 21.09
C LYS A 6 14.40 -3.09 22.42
N SER A 7 13.29 -2.37 22.53
CA SER A 7 12.96 -1.61 23.76
C SER A 7 12.38 -2.47 24.90
N TRP A 8 11.85 -3.66 24.58
CA TRP A 8 11.17 -4.52 25.56
C TRP A 8 12.02 -5.68 26.06
N LEU A 9 13.03 -6.08 25.29
CA LEU A 9 13.87 -7.23 25.63
C LEU A 9 15.23 -6.76 26.16
N ASP A 10 15.79 -7.55 27.06
CA ASP A 10 17.15 -7.30 27.57
C ASP A 10 18.17 -7.82 26.56
N LYS A 11 18.99 -6.92 26.02
CA LYS A 11 20.08 -7.18 25.07
C LYS A 11 19.72 -8.14 23.91
N PRO A 12 18.63 -7.91 23.17
CA PRO A 12 18.24 -8.81 22.10
C PRO A 12 19.20 -8.70 20.90
N ASP A 13 19.56 -9.85 20.31
CA ASP A 13 20.19 -9.91 19.00
C ASP A 13 19.11 -9.93 17.91
N ILE A 14 18.89 -8.80 17.25
CA ILE A 14 17.84 -8.64 16.26
C ILE A 14 18.45 -8.47 14.87
N THR A 15 18.07 -9.35 13.95
CA THR A 15 18.36 -9.21 12.53
C THR A 15 17.06 -8.89 11.77
N LEU A 16 17.08 -7.79 11.01
CA LEU A 16 16.03 -7.41 10.06
C LEU A 16 16.47 -7.82 8.65
N ILE A 17 15.60 -8.51 7.93
CA ILE A 17 15.83 -8.85 6.51
C ILE A 17 14.78 -8.12 5.69
N ASP A 18 15.19 -7.17 4.86
CA ASP A 18 14.32 -6.38 3.98
C ASP A 18 15.15 -5.86 2.79
N PRO A 19 14.73 -6.09 1.54
CA PRO A 19 15.45 -5.63 0.36
C PRO A 19 15.26 -4.14 0.05
N SER A 20 14.29 -3.47 0.69
CA SER A 20 13.90 -2.11 0.34
C SER A 20 14.84 -1.05 0.92
N ASP A 21 15.19 -0.05 0.13
CA ASP A 21 15.89 1.16 0.59
C ASP A 21 14.95 2.21 1.17
N ARG A 22 13.64 2.03 0.99
CA ARG A 22 12.63 3.01 1.37
C ARG A 22 11.57 2.39 2.28
N GLN A 23 11.25 3.08 3.35
CA GLN A 23 10.13 2.79 4.22
C GLN A 23 8.97 3.71 3.85
N PHE A 24 7.78 3.14 3.60
CA PHE A 24 6.59 3.89 3.24
C PHE A 24 5.54 3.89 4.33
N TYR A 25 4.96 5.04 4.59
CA TYR A 25 3.69 5.16 5.30
C TYR A 25 2.55 4.92 4.31
N GLN A 26 2.24 3.66 4.07
CA GLN A 26 1.29 3.24 3.03
C GLN A 26 -0.12 3.84 3.16
N PRO A 27 -0.70 4.09 4.38
CA PRO A 27 -1.98 4.80 4.48
C PRO A 27 -1.97 6.20 3.83
N GLY A 28 -0.82 6.81 3.70
CA GLY A 28 -0.61 8.09 3.02
C GLY A 28 -0.78 8.04 1.50
N PHE A 29 -0.73 6.87 0.87
CA PHE A 29 -0.91 6.76 -0.59
C PHE A 29 -2.28 7.28 -1.06
N THR A 30 -3.34 7.02 -0.29
CA THR A 30 -4.65 7.60 -0.58
C THR A 30 -4.64 9.13 -0.49
N LEU A 31 -3.84 9.68 0.42
CA LEU A 31 -3.72 11.13 0.62
C LEU A 31 -2.87 11.78 -0.48
N ILE A 32 -1.82 11.09 -1.00
CA ILE A 32 -1.12 11.53 -2.22
C ILE A 32 -2.10 11.54 -3.40
N ALA A 33 -2.84 10.44 -3.59
CA ALA A 33 -3.77 10.29 -4.71
C ALA A 33 -4.93 11.30 -4.71
N SER A 34 -5.14 12.00 -3.60
CA SER A 34 -6.13 13.07 -3.44
C SER A 34 -5.53 14.46 -3.33
N GLY A 35 -4.21 14.60 -3.43
CA GLY A 35 -3.50 15.87 -3.34
C GLY A 35 -3.40 16.47 -1.93
N VAL A 36 -3.73 15.69 -0.89
CA VAL A 36 -3.65 16.14 0.52
C VAL A 36 -2.21 16.09 1.01
N TYR A 37 -1.46 15.03 0.63
CA TYR A 37 -0.03 14.89 0.94
C TYR A 37 0.82 15.01 -0.32
N GLN A 38 2.04 15.50 -0.12
CA GLN A 38 3.08 15.42 -1.14
C GLN A 38 3.75 14.03 -1.08
N PRO A 39 4.34 13.55 -2.19
CA PRO A 39 5.04 12.25 -2.19
C PRO A 39 6.07 12.12 -1.08
N ASP A 40 6.84 13.17 -0.79
CA ASP A 40 7.90 13.15 0.22
C ASP A 40 7.39 13.07 1.67
N ASP A 41 6.11 13.32 1.91
CA ASP A 41 5.52 13.22 3.24
C ASP A 41 5.39 11.76 3.72
N VAL A 42 5.39 10.78 2.79
CA VAL A 42 5.00 9.39 3.08
C VAL A 42 6.14 8.38 2.99
N TRP A 43 7.35 8.80 2.75
CA TRP A 43 8.48 7.87 2.73
C TRP A 43 9.68 8.41 3.51
N ARG A 44 10.53 7.48 3.93
CA ARG A 44 11.81 7.74 4.57
C ARG A 44 12.83 6.73 4.03
N LYS A 45 14.10 7.03 4.15
CA LYS A 45 15.13 6.00 3.94
C LYS A 45 14.94 4.88 4.96
N GLN A 46 15.06 3.65 4.51
CA GLN A 46 14.94 2.48 5.38
C GLN A 46 15.96 2.52 6.51
N GLU A 47 17.20 2.90 6.20
CA GLU A 47 18.29 3.03 7.17
C GLU A 47 17.97 3.97 8.33
N ASP A 48 17.27 5.09 8.07
CA ASP A 48 16.88 6.07 9.09
C ASP A 48 15.77 5.53 10.03
N CYS A 49 15.09 4.45 9.62
CA CYS A 49 13.99 3.83 10.37
C CYS A 49 14.46 2.62 11.19
N ILE A 50 15.68 2.15 10.99
CA ILE A 50 16.24 0.99 11.69
C ILE A 50 17.10 1.49 12.85
N PRO A 51 16.83 1.09 14.11
CA PRO A 51 17.70 1.41 15.23
C PRO A 51 19.15 0.91 15.02
N ASN A 52 20.13 1.70 15.43
CA ASN A 52 21.57 1.48 15.16
C ASN A 52 22.10 0.09 15.55
N ASP A 53 21.51 -0.55 16.58
CA ASP A 53 22.00 -1.84 17.08
C ASP A 53 21.23 -3.03 16.46
N ILE A 54 20.41 -2.80 15.44
CA ILE A 54 19.73 -3.85 14.70
C ILE A 54 20.50 -4.12 13.42
N LYS A 55 20.90 -5.38 13.24
CA LYS A 55 21.56 -5.81 12.01
C LYS A 55 20.57 -5.81 10.86
N TRP A 56 20.82 -5.01 9.83
CA TRP A 56 20.03 -5.03 8.61
C TRP A 56 20.73 -5.82 7.51
N ILE A 57 20.07 -6.87 7.03
CA ILE A 57 20.45 -7.63 5.85
C ILE A 57 19.56 -7.18 4.70
N LYS A 58 20.12 -6.44 3.77
CA LYS A 58 19.44 -5.94 2.58
C LYS A 58 19.28 -7.07 1.55
N ASP A 59 18.33 -7.96 1.82
CA ASP A 59 18.06 -9.13 0.98
C ASP A 59 16.62 -9.59 1.15
N SER A 60 16.19 -10.49 0.28
CA SER A 60 14.85 -11.11 0.33
C SER A 60 14.94 -12.51 0.94
N VAL A 61 13.99 -12.87 1.80
CA VAL A 61 13.79 -14.24 2.26
C VAL A 61 13.24 -15.06 1.09
N ALA A 62 13.91 -16.16 0.76
CA ALA A 62 13.53 -17.10 -0.30
C ALA A 62 12.77 -18.31 0.26
N ALA A 63 13.13 -18.78 1.46
CA ALA A 63 12.48 -19.90 2.11
C ALA A 63 12.57 -19.80 3.64
N VAL A 64 11.63 -20.45 4.32
CA VAL A 64 11.63 -20.62 5.78
C VAL A 64 11.60 -22.11 6.08
N ASP A 65 12.50 -22.56 6.94
CA ASP A 65 12.56 -23.91 7.47
C ASP A 65 12.26 -23.88 8.97
N PRO A 66 11.02 -24.17 9.37
CA PRO A 66 10.65 -24.13 10.79
C PRO A 66 11.14 -25.36 11.57
N VAL A 67 11.57 -26.42 10.89
CA VAL A 67 12.11 -27.63 11.56
C VAL A 67 13.52 -27.35 12.09
N TRP A 68 14.32 -26.65 11.30
CA TRP A 68 15.70 -26.29 11.65
C TRP A 68 15.85 -24.85 12.15
N ASN A 69 14.73 -24.12 12.33
CA ASN A 69 14.73 -22.71 12.75
C ASN A 69 15.68 -21.86 11.89
N GLN A 70 15.50 -21.95 10.57
CA GLN A 70 16.35 -21.24 9.62
C GLN A 70 15.52 -20.51 8.56
N VAL A 71 15.98 -19.34 8.13
CA VAL A 71 15.55 -18.69 6.91
C VAL A 71 16.66 -18.75 5.87
N THR A 72 16.28 -18.97 4.61
CA THR A 72 17.21 -18.87 3.48
C THR A 72 16.94 -17.56 2.76
N THR A 73 17.97 -16.76 2.55
CA THR A 73 17.91 -15.53 1.77
C THR A 73 18.40 -15.77 0.34
N LYS A 74 18.09 -14.86 -0.57
CA LYS A 74 18.47 -15.00 -1.99
C LYS A 74 19.98 -14.98 -2.18
N ASN A 75 20.70 -14.11 -1.45
CA ASN A 75 22.11 -13.83 -1.72
C ASN A 75 23.03 -14.09 -0.51
N ASN A 76 22.50 -14.14 0.71
CA ASN A 76 23.29 -14.23 1.95
C ASN A 76 23.20 -15.61 2.64
N GLY A 77 22.61 -16.61 1.96
CA GLY A 77 22.55 -17.98 2.47
C GLY A 77 21.53 -18.18 3.60
N LYS A 78 21.85 -19.13 4.49
CA LYS A 78 20.98 -19.52 5.61
C LYS A 78 21.30 -18.75 6.88
N ILE A 79 20.27 -18.35 7.59
CA ILE A 79 20.35 -17.62 8.86
C ILE A 79 19.49 -18.36 9.88
N ALA A 80 20.10 -18.78 10.98
CA ALA A 80 19.39 -19.42 12.08
C ALA A 80 18.68 -18.36 12.96
N TYR A 81 17.62 -18.77 13.63
CA TYR A 81 16.87 -17.93 14.57
C TYR A 81 16.35 -18.74 15.76
N ASP A 82 16.18 -18.09 16.91
CA ASP A 82 15.42 -18.63 18.04
C ASP A 82 13.95 -18.27 17.91
N PHE A 83 13.65 -17.04 17.47
CA PHE A 83 12.31 -16.52 17.22
C PHE A 83 12.23 -15.85 15.87
N LEU A 84 11.14 -16.13 15.13
CA LEU A 84 10.92 -15.54 13.81
C LEU A 84 9.64 -14.70 13.78
N VAL A 85 9.76 -13.46 13.32
CA VAL A 85 8.62 -12.58 13.04
C VAL A 85 8.50 -12.40 11.53
N LEU A 86 7.44 -12.96 10.94
CA LEU A 86 7.16 -12.86 9.52
C LEU A 86 6.15 -11.75 9.23
N THR A 87 6.59 -10.71 8.54
CA THR A 87 5.76 -9.58 8.13
C THR A 87 6.01 -9.17 6.67
N PRO A 88 5.91 -10.12 5.70
CA PRO A 88 6.32 -9.87 4.31
C PRO A 88 5.38 -8.92 3.56
N GLY A 89 4.22 -8.59 4.14
CA GLY A 89 3.20 -7.79 3.46
C GLY A 89 2.40 -8.62 2.45
N ILE A 90 1.92 -7.95 1.40
CA ILE A 90 1.15 -8.57 0.33
C ILE A 90 1.77 -8.25 -1.02
N GLN A 91 1.56 -9.14 -1.97
CA GLN A 91 1.77 -8.91 -3.39
C GLN A 91 0.43 -8.63 -4.05
N ILE A 92 0.38 -7.61 -4.92
CA ILE A 92 -0.81 -7.31 -5.70
C ILE A 92 -0.65 -7.97 -7.07
N ASN A 93 -1.59 -8.82 -7.42
CA ASN A 93 -1.57 -9.60 -8.65
C ASN A 93 -2.45 -8.91 -9.70
N TRP A 94 -1.93 -7.86 -10.33
CA TRP A 94 -2.65 -7.06 -11.32
C TRP A 94 -3.13 -7.90 -12.50
N GLU A 95 -2.34 -8.87 -12.91
CA GLU A 95 -2.61 -9.77 -14.03
C GLU A 95 -3.84 -10.68 -13.85
N LYS A 96 -4.41 -10.74 -12.64
CA LYS A 96 -5.68 -11.44 -12.38
C LYS A 96 -6.91 -10.63 -12.80
N VAL A 97 -6.72 -9.39 -13.20
CA VAL A 97 -7.77 -8.56 -13.80
C VAL A 97 -7.44 -8.42 -15.28
N GLU A 98 -8.32 -8.93 -16.14
CA GLU A 98 -8.14 -8.89 -17.59
C GLU A 98 -7.89 -7.46 -18.07
N GLY A 99 -6.87 -7.27 -18.92
CA GLY A 99 -6.47 -5.98 -19.45
C GLY A 99 -5.60 -5.13 -18.50
N ILE A 100 -5.36 -5.57 -17.28
CA ILE A 100 -4.52 -4.85 -16.29
C ILE A 100 -3.21 -5.60 -16.07
N THR A 101 -2.11 -4.86 -16.16
CA THR A 101 -0.76 -5.30 -15.76
C THR A 101 -0.08 -4.19 -14.98
N GLN A 102 1.03 -4.50 -14.31
CA GLN A 102 1.85 -3.48 -13.67
C GLN A 102 2.30 -2.38 -14.65
N ALA A 103 2.54 -2.74 -15.90
CA ALA A 103 2.96 -1.80 -16.94
C ALA A 103 1.82 -0.92 -17.46
N THR A 104 0.57 -1.43 -17.51
CA THR A 104 -0.58 -0.68 -18.01
C THR A 104 -1.24 0.20 -16.97
N LEU A 105 -1.05 -0.08 -15.69
CA LEU A 105 -1.54 0.77 -14.60
C LEU A 105 -0.92 2.17 -14.62
N GLY A 106 -1.80 3.17 -14.57
CA GLY A 106 -1.40 4.57 -14.69
C GLY A 106 -1.06 5.01 -16.11
N GLN A 107 -1.38 4.16 -17.08
CA GLN A 107 -1.44 4.49 -18.51
C GLN A 107 -2.93 4.60 -18.90
N GLY A 108 -3.31 5.67 -19.59
CA GLY A 108 -4.72 5.89 -19.93
C GLY A 108 -5.63 6.04 -18.71
N ASN A 109 -6.72 5.28 -18.66
CA ASN A 109 -7.82 5.49 -17.69
C ASN A 109 -7.86 4.48 -16.53
N ALA A 110 -6.89 3.56 -16.42
CA ALA A 110 -6.81 2.59 -15.33
C ALA A 110 -5.75 2.97 -14.31
N HIS A 111 -6.15 3.19 -13.06
CA HIS A 111 -5.29 3.70 -12.00
C HIS A 111 -5.42 2.88 -10.72
N SER A 112 -4.42 2.97 -9.83
CA SER A 112 -4.43 2.35 -8.51
C SER A 112 -3.71 3.21 -7.49
N ILE A 113 -4.17 3.11 -6.24
CA ILE A 113 -3.60 3.80 -5.08
C ILE A 113 -2.81 2.85 -4.16
N TYR A 114 -2.60 1.59 -4.58
CA TYR A 114 -2.00 0.57 -3.73
C TYR A 114 -0.47 0.52 -3.80
N ASP A 115 0.16 1.35 -4.61
CA ASP A 115 1.60 1.59 -4.65
C ASP A 115 1.90 3.10 -4.74
N PHE A 116 3.15 3.45 -4.49
CA PHE A 116 3.59 4.84 -4.37
C PHE A 116 3.52 5.61 -5.70
N GLU A 117 3.95 4.99 -6.78
CA GLU A 117 3.95 5.57 -8.12
C GLU A 117 2.51 5.65 -8.67
N GLY A 118 1.72 4.62 -8.43
CA GLY A 118 0.29 4.57 -8.78
C GLY A 118 -0.51 5.67 -8.10
N ALA A 119 -0.25 5.95 -6.84
CA ALA A 119 -0.91 7.03 -6.10
C ALA A 119 -0.65 8.41 -6.74
N GLN A 120 0.58 8.68 -7.18
CA GLN A 120 0.95 9.93 -7.84
C GLN A 120 0.28 10.06 -9.23
N LYS A 121 0.25 8.96 -9.99
CA LYS A 121 -0.43 8.92 -11.28
C LYS A 121 -1.93 9.10 -11.13
N THR A 122 -2.53 8.49 -10.10
CA THR A 122 -3.95 8.64 -9.76
C THR A 122 -4.30 10.09 -9.44
N TRP A 123 -3.44 10.81 -8.73
CA TRP A 123 -3.67 12.24 -8.46
C TRP A 123 -3.74 13.07 -9.75
N LYS A 124 -2.81 12.85 -10.66
CA LYS A 124 -2.83 13.53 -11.97
C LYS A 124 -4.11 13.21 -12.75
N ALA A 125 -4.54 11.96 -12.74
CA ALA A 125 -5.77 11.53 -13.40
C ALA A 125 -7.02 12.17 -12.76
N ILE A 126 -7.09 12.27 -11.44
CA ILE A 126 -8.20 12.94 -10.74
C ILE A 126 -8.25 14.44 -11.08
N GLN A 127 -7.10 15.10 -11.16
CA GLN A 127 -7.04 16.51 -11.57
C GLN A 127 -7.56 16.72 -13.00
N GLU A 128 -7.18 15.84 -13.92
CA GLU A 128 -7.65 15.90 -15.30
C GLU A 128 -9.15 15.55 -15.41
N PHE A 129 -9.57 14.49 -14.74
CA PHE A 129 -10.96 14.09 -14.64
C PHE A 129 -11.87 15.21 -14.11
N SER A 130 -11.40 15.95 -13.10
CA SER A 130 -12.13 17.10 -12.57
C SER A 130 -12.34 18.22 -13.60
N LYS A 131 -11.41 18.37 -14.55
CA LYS A 131 -11.50 19.40 -15.62
C LYS A 131 -12.39 18.93 -16.77
N THR A 132 -12.20 17.68 -17.19
CA THR A 132 -12.85 17.12 -18.39
C THR A 132 -14.25 16.60 -18.13
N GLY A 133 -14.55 16.26 -16.87
CA GLY A 133 -15.81 15.61 -16.49
C GLY A 133 -15.86 14.15 -16.95
N GLY A 134 -17.06 13.56 -16.89
CA GLY A 134 -17.33 12.20 -17.34
C GLY A 134 -17.62 11.23 -16.20
N ARG A 135 -17.42 9.92 -16.48
CA ARG A 135 -17.73 8.87 -15.50
C ARG A 135 -16.46 8.32 -14.85
N GLY A 136 -16.41 8.40 -13.51
CA GLY A 136 -15.41 7.78 -12.66
C GLY A 136 -15.96 6.49 -12.04
N ILE A 137 -15.26 5.37 -12.27
CA ILE A 137 -15.59 4.06 -11.70
C ILE A 137 -14.53 3.74 -10.64
N TYR A 138 -14.98 3.57 -9.41
CA TYR A 138 -14.16 3.15 -8.27
C TYR A 138 -14.58 1.75 -7.86
N THR A 139 -13.62 0.90 -7.55
CA THR A 139 -13.92 -0.50 -7.21
C THR A 139 -12.94 -1.05 -6.18
N ASP A 140 -13.42 -1.99 -5.38
CA ASP A 140 -12.58 -2.92 -4.64
C ASP A 140 -12.65 -4.32 -5.27
N THR A 141 -11.75 -5.21 -4.83
CA THR A 141 -11.72 -6.58 -5.33
C THR A 141 -12.52 -7.53 -4.44
N TYR A 142 -12.90 -8.69 -4.97
CA TYR A 142 -13.52 -9.78 -4.19
C TYR A 142 -12.53 -10.50 -3.28
N THR A 143 -11.23 -10.30 -3.47
CA THR A 143 -10.17 -10.90 -2.66
C THR A 143 -9.85 -10.03 -1.44
N LYS A 144 -9.26 -10.65 -0.41
CA LYS A 144 -8.68 -9.87 0.69
C LYS A 144 -7.57 -8.97 0.16
N HIS A 145 -7.56 -7.74 0.60
CA HIS A 145 -6.56 -6.73 0.23
C HIS A 145 -6.21 -5.87 1.44
N LYS A 146 -5.10 -5.15 1.37
CA LYS A 146 -4.74 -4.23 2.45
C LYS A 146 -5.70 -3.05 2.46
N CYS A 147 -6.22 -2.67 3.65
CA CYS A 147 -7.07 -1.52 3.88
C CYS A 147 -8.32 -1.45 2.97
N GLY A 148 -9.37 -2.22 3.30
CA GLY A 148 -10.67 -2.18 2.61
C GLY A 148 -11.36 -0.81 2.58
N GLY A 149 -10.94 0.14 3.41
CA GLY A 149 -11.42 1.53 3.37
C GLY A 149 -10.77 2.40 2.31
N ALA A 150 -9.61 2.02 1.77
CA ALA A 150 -8.86 2.87 0.84
C ALA A 150 -9.59 3.12 -0.50
N PRO A 151 -10.22 2.13 -1.16
CA PRO A 151 -10.99 2.37 -2.39
C PRO A 151 -12.17 3.32 -2.17
N LYS A 152 -12.87 3.17 -1.05
CA LYS A 152 -14.00 4.03 -0.67
C LYS A 152 -13.52 5.44 -0.38
N LYS A 153 -12.40 5.56 0.35
CA LYS A 153 -11.79 6.84 0.70
C LYS A 153 -11.38 7.63 -0.54
N ILE A 154 -10.74 7.01 -1.54
CA ILE A 154 -10.34 7.75 -2.74
C ILE A 154 -11.54 8.21 -3.56
N CYS A 155 -12.63 7.44 -3.62
CA CYS A 155 -13.88 7.87 -4.24
C CYS A 155 -14.44 9.14 -3.56
N LEU A 156 -14.55 9.12 -2.23
CA LEU A 156 -15.05 10.25 -1.45
C LEU A 156 -14.12 11.47 -1.51
N LEU A 157 -12.81 11.26 -1.52
CA LEU A 157 -11.84 12.35 -1.67
C LEU A 157 -11.87 12.96 -3.08
N THR A 158 -12.15 12.18 -4.11
CA THR A 158 -12.39 12.69 -5.46
C THR A 158 -13.66 13.53 -5.51
N GLU A 159 -14.74 13.05 -4.89
CA GLU A 159 -15.98 13.83 -4.75
C GLU A 159 -15.74 15.18 -4.07
N HIS A 160 -15.05 15.15 -2.93
CA HIS A 160 -14.69 16.38 -2.21
C HIS A 160 -13.84 17.32 -3.07
N TYR A 161 -12.85 16.80 -3.79
CA TYR A 161 -12.01 17.59 -4.67
C TYR A 161 -12.79 18.26 -5.80
N THR A 162 -13.65 17.52 -6.51
CA THR A 162 -14.48 18.06 -7.60
C THR A 162 -15.47 19.10 -7.09
N ARG A 163 -16.03 18.92 -5.89
CA ARG A 163 -16.86 19.93 -5.22
C ARG A 163 -16.08 21.19 -4.93
N LYS A 164 -14.87 21.07 -4.38
CA LYS A 164 -13.97 22.21 -4.12
C LYS A 164 -13.56 22.95 -5.38
N GLN A 165 -13.43 22.24 -6.51
CA GLN A 165 -13.13 22.85 -7.82
C GLN A 165 -14.37 23.46 -8.51
N GLY A 166 -15.57 23.26 -7.98
CA GLY A 166 -16.81 23.71 -8.62
C GLY A 166 -17.23 22.86 -9.84
N THR A 167 -16.65 21.66 -9.98
CA THR A 167 -16.88 20.76 -11.14
C THR A 167 -17.68 19.52 -10.78
N ARG A 168 -18.28 19.45 -9.58
CA ARG A 168 -18.98 18.25 -9.10
C ARG A 168 -20.08 17.79 -10.05
N GLU A 169 -20.80 18.70 -10.68
CA GLU A 169 -21.94 18.41 -11.57
C GLU A 169 -21.51 17.85 -12.93
N THR A 170 -20.23 17.98 -13.29
CA THR A 170 -19.69 17.44 -14.56
C THR A 170 -19.21 16.00 -14.44
N VAL A 171 -19.16 15.45 -13.22
CA VAL A 171 -18.63 14.11 -12.95
C VAL A 171 -19.70 13.18 -12.39
N ASP A 172 -19.74 11.95 -12.92
CA ASP A 172 -20.56 10.84 -12.45
C ASP A 172 -19.67 9.84 -11.70
N LEU A 173 -19.78 9.80 -10.37
CA LEU A 173 -18.92 8.96 -9.52
C LEU A 173 -19.68 7.70 -9.07
N ASN A 174 -19.16 6.56 -9.43
CA ASN A 174 -19.76 5.26 -9.14
C ASN A 174 -18.78 4.38 -8.37
N PHE A 175 -19.24 3.76 -7.28
CA PHE A 175 -18.45 2.79 -6.52
C PHE A 175 -19.07 1.39 -6.67
N TYR A 176 -18.26 0.45 -7.15
CA TYR A 176 -18.64 -0.96 -7.29
C TYR A 176 -17.86 -1.80 -6.29
N THR A 177 -18.55 -2.64 -5.54
CA THR A 177 -17.93 -3.54 -4.57
C THR A 177 -18.41 -4.97 -4.79
N ALA A 178 -17.52 -5.92 -4.58
CA ALA A 178 -17.82 -7.35 -4.54
C ALA A 178 -18.41 -7.77 -3.18
N SER A 179 -18.35 -6.91 -2.16
CA SER A 179 -18.90 -7.15 -0.84
C SER A 179 -20.41 -6.89 -0.81
N LYS A 180 -21.14 -7.64 0.02
CA LYS A 180 -22.57 -7.39 0.26
C LYS A 180 -22.81 -6.05 0.98
N GLU A 181 -21.84 -5.62 1.76
CA GLU A 181 -21.87 -4.42 2.59
C GLU A 181 -20.77 -3.47 2.19
N LEU A 182 -21.04 -2.17 2.30
CA LEU A 182 -20.03 -1.14 1.99
C LEU A 182 -18.89 -1.15 3.01
N TYR A 183 -19.18 -1.39 4.27
CA TYR A 183 -18.24 -1.51 5.37
C TYR A 183 -18.58 -2.71 6.25
N ASP A 184 -17.56 -3.37 6.80
CA ASP A 184 -17.69 -4.49 7.74
C ASP A 184 -18.19 -4.04 9.14
N VAL A 185 -18.50 -2.78 9.30
CA VAL A 185 -19.02 -2.19 10.55
C VAL A 185 -20.50 -1.84 10.34
N PRO A 186 -21.44 -2.51 11.04
CA PRO A 186 -22.89 -2.32 10.83
C PRO A 186 -23.35 -0.86 10.97
N PHE A 187 -22.68 -0.08 11.81
CA PHE A 187 -23.00 1.34 12.02
C PHE A 187 -22.78 2.20 10.75
N PHE A 188 -21.87 1.79 9.86
CA PHE A 188 -21.55 2.53 8.62
C PHE A 188 -22.20 1.93 7.38
N THR A 189 -22.97 0.85 7.53
CA THR A 189 -23.70 0.21 6.45
C THR A 189 -25.20 0.41 6.73
N PRO A 190 -25.91 1.26 5.97
CA PRO A 190 -27.33 1.48 6.16
C PRO A 190 -28.17 0.25 5.84
#